data_81d0b1b429ca2f490c94f1741ec6a35e
#
_entry.id   81d0b1b429ca2f490c94f1741ec6a35e
#
_cell.length_a   1.000
_cell.length_b   1.000
_cell.length_c   1.000
_cell.angle_alpha   90.00
_cell.angle_beta   90.00
_cell.angle_gamma   90.00
#
_symmetry.space_group_name_H-M   'P 1'
#
loop_
_entity.id
_entity.type
_entity.pdbx_description
1 polymer ?
#
loop_
_entity_poly.entity_id
_entity_poly.type
_entity_poly.pdbx_seq_one_letter_code
_entity_poly.pdbx_strand_id
1 'polypeptide(L)'
;MDITIYLPDELGERAKREGINLSRMLRDELAVELQRRATMAQTLNSPQTFELSLESREGGDIYLGRVTGKRIAEGRHVEVFLTDDERVLVYDERRSDYWVIEDPAEELRDCLDDDEYARALAALGLTVVVDL
;
A
#
# COMPACT_ATOMS: atom_id res chain seq x y z
N MET A 1 -3.61 25.66 -8.87
CA MET A 1 -2.22 25.35 -8.50
C MET A 1 -1.44 24.96 -9.75
N ASP A 2 -0.43 25.73 -10.07
CA ASP A 2 0.36 25.48 -11.26
C ASP A 2 1.48 24.48 -10.95
N ILE A 3 1.53 23.43 -11.71
CA ILE A 3 2.57 22.40 -11.57
C ILE A 3 3.48 22.49 -12.77
N THR A 4 4.76 22.68 -12.50
CA THR A 4 5.77 22.71 -13.54
C THR A 4 6.51 21.37 -13.57
N ILE A 5 6.54 20.74 -14.73
CA ILE A 5 7.22 19.48 -14.94
C ILE A 5 8.43 19.71 -15.84
N TYR A 6 9.55 19.19 -15.40
CA TYR A 6 10.78 19.19 -16.21
C TYR A 6 11.00 17.79 -16.75
N LEU A 7 10.93 17.66 -18.07
CA LEU A 7 11.27 16.44 -18.77
C LEU A 7 12.56 16.65 -19.57
N PRO A 8 13.40 15.62 -19.68
CA PRO A 8 14.49 15.68 -20.64
C PRO A 8 13.95 16.00 -22.04
N ASP A 9 14.65 16.83 -22.79
CA ASP A 9 14.20 17.29 -24.12
C ASP A 9 13.79 16.13 -25.03
N GLU A 10 14.53 15.04 -24.99
CA GLU A 10 14.28 13.84 -25.76
C GLU A 10 12.92 13.19 -25.44
N LEU A 11 12.57 13.11 -24.16
CA LEU A 11 11.27 12.57 -23.72
C LEU A 11 10.12 13.52 -24.08
N GLY A 12 10.32 14.83 -23.95
CA GLY A 12 9.34 15.82 -24.31
C GLY A 12 9.02 15.80 -25.80
N GLU A 13 10.03 15.70 -26.65
CA GLU A 13 9.85 15.59 -28.10
C GLU A 13 9.15 14.29 -28.50
N ARG A 14 9.51 13.19 -27.86
CA ARG A 14 8.90 11.89 -28.11
C ARG A 14 7.41 11.91 -27.74
N ALA A 15 7.06 12.51 -26.59
CA ALA A 15 5.68 12.63 -26.16
C ALA A 15 4.86 13.45 -27.15
N LYS A 16 5.41 14.56 -27.68
CA LYS A 16 4.74 15.36 -28.72
C LYS A 16 4.51 14.57 -30.00
N ARG A 17 5.51 13.81 -30.45
CA ARG A 17 5.40 12.98 -31.66
C ARG A 17 4.34 11.92 -31.55
N GLU A 18 4.16 11.35 -30.36
CA GLU A 18 3.16 10.30 -30.09
C GLU A 18 1.78 10.87 -29.75
N GLY A 19 1.63 12.18 -29.74
CA GLY A 19 0.36 12.84 -29.44
C GLY A 19 -0.07 12.74 -27.96
N ILE A 20 0.88 12.56 -27.08
CA ILE A 20 0.62 12.42 -25.64
C ILE A 20 0.36 13.80 -25.02
N ASN A 21 -0.79 13.97 -24.37
CA ASN A 21 -1.08 15.15 -23.57
C ASN A 21 -0.56 14.98 -22.14
N LEU A 22 0.66 15.44 -21.89
CA LEU A 22 1.33 15.29 -20.60
C LEU A 22 0.61 16.01 -19.46
N SER A 23 0.05 17.19 -19.72
CA SER A 23 -0.67 17.96 -18.68
C SER A 23 -1.92 17.23 -18.21
N ARG A 24 -2.67 16.63 -19.15
CA ARG A 24 -3.87 15.85 -18.82
C ARG A 24 -3.50 14.58 -18.08
N MET A 25 -2.47 13.88 -18.55
CA MET A 25 -1.98 12.66 -17.93
C MET A 25 -1.55 12.90 -16.48
N LEU A 26 -0.82 13.99 -16.25
CA LEU A 26 -0.38 14.36 -14.89
C LEU A 26 -1.56 14.69 -13.99
N ARG A 27 -2.56 15.43 -14.48
CA ARG A 27 -3.74 15.76 -13.69
C ARG A 27 -4.52 14.53 -13.30
N ASP A 28 -4.66 13.57 -14.21
CA ASP A 28 -5.37 12.33 -13.94
C ASP A 28 -4.62 11.49 -12.90
N GLU A 29 -3.31 11.37 -13.01
CA GLU A 29 -2.48 10.65 -12.03
C GLU A 29 -2.50 11.33 -10.66
N LEU A 30 -2.45 12.66 -10.63
CA LEU A 30 -2.51 13.40 -9.37
C LEU A 30 -3.87 13.21 -8.69
N ALA A 31 -4.97 13.24 -9.45
CA ALA A 31 -6.30 13.01 -8.91
C ALA A 31 -6.43 11.61 -8.29
N VAL A 32 -5.91 10.59 -8.97
CA VAL A 32 -5.89 9.21 -8.46
C VAL A 32 -5.08 9.12 -7.17
N GLU A 33 -3.89 9.72 -7.13
CA GLU A 33 -3.03 9.71 -5.95
C GLU A 33 -3.67 10.42 -4.76
N LEU A 34 -4.30 11.58 -4.99
CA LEU A 34 -5.00 12.31 -3.93
C LEU A 34 -6.18 11.52 -3.38
N GLN A 35 -6.92 10.84 -4.26
CA GLN A 35 -8.03 9.97 -3.83
C GLN A 35 -7.53 8.78 -3.02
N ARG A 36 -6.43 8.18 -3.43
CA ARG A 36 -5.81 7.08 -2.69
C ARG A 36 -5.39 7.51 -1.29
N ARG A 37 -4.76 8.67 -1.16
CA ARG A 37 -4.36 9.21 0.14
C ARG A 37 -5.55 9.56 1.02
N ALA A 38 -6.62 10.10 0.44
CA ALA A 38 -7.86 10.38 1.18
C ALA A 38 -8.48 9.10 1.73
N THR A 39 -8.49 8.03 0.94
CA THR A 39 -9.00 6.72 1.39
C THR A 39 -8.14 6.15 2.51
N MET A 40 -6.82 6.22 2.40
CA MET A 40 -5.93 5.76 3.48
C MET A 40 -6.14 6.56 4.76
N ALA A 41 -6.33 7.87 4.66
CA ALA A 41 -6.60 8.72 5.80
C ALA A 41 -7.91 8.32 6.51
N GLN A 42 -8.94 7.98 5.75
CA GLN A 42 -10.19 7.46 6.31
C GLN A 42 -9.99 6.11 6.99
N THR A 43 -9.22 5.22 6.37
CA THR A 43 -8.89 3.92 6.95
C THR A 43 -8.16 4.09 8.28
N LEU A 44 -7.27 5.06 8.38
CA LEU A 44 -6.50 5.35 9.59
C LEU A 44 -7.27 6.18 10.64
N ASN A 45 -8.54 6.49 10.39
CA ASN A 45 -9.36 7.18 11.39
C ASN A 45 -9.47 6.33 12.66
N SER A 46 -9.12 6.90 13.81
CA SER A 46 -9.07 6.20 15.09
C SER A 46 -8.11 5.00 15.08
N PRO A 47 -6.81 5.22 14.87
CA PRO A 47 -5.84 4.14 14.84
C PRO A 47 -5.74 3.42 16.19
N GLN A 48 -5.39 2.14 16.15
CA GLN A 48 -5.20 1.30 17.32
C GLN A 48 -3.74 0.84 17.38
N THR A 49 -3.31 0.47 18.59
CA THR A 49 -1.99 -0.13 18.77
C THR A 49 -2.15 -1.63 18.97
N PHE A 50 -1.45 -2.40 18.16
CA PHE A 50 -1.43 -3.86 18.23
C PHE A 50 -0.08 -4.33 18.74
N GLU A 51 -0.11 -5.37 19.56
CA GLU A 51 1.12 -6.03 20.02
C GLU A 51 1.32 -7.33 19.24
N LEU A 52 2.53 -7.49 18.69
CA LEU A 52 2.89 -8.64 17.89
C LEU A 52 4.04 -9.40 18.57
N SER A 53 3.89 -10.72 18.68
CA SER A 53 4.99 -11.58 19.13
C SER A 53 5.99 -11.75 18.01
N LEU A 54 7.23 -11.36 18.26
CA LEU A 54 8.31 -11.45 17.28
C LEU A 54 9.42 -12.33 17.83
N GLU A 55 10.13 -13.03 16.96
CA GLU A 55 11.24 -13.88 17.30
C GLU A 55 12.54 -13.32 16.72
N SER A 56 13.55 -13.20 17.56
CA SER A 56 14.87 -12.73 17.13
C SER A 56 15.55 -13.77 16.25
N ARG A 57 16.06 -13.34 15.09
CA ARG A 57 16.78 -14.24 14.18
C ARG A 57 18.09 -14.77 14.74
N GLU A 58 18.71 -14.05 15.65
CA GLU A 58 20.04 -14.38 16.17
C GLU A 58 20.03 -15.24 17.43
N GLY A 59 18.93 -15.30 18.17
CA GLY A 59 18.92 -16.00 19.44
C GLY A 59 17.65 -16.75 19.78
N GLY A 60 16.63 -16.69 18.93
CA GLY A 60 15.33 -17.29 19.19
C GLY A 60 14.56 -16.65 20.34
N ASP A 61 15.01 -15.49 20.83
CA ASP A 61 14.33 -14.75 21.88
C ASP A 61 13.02 -14.16 21.36
N ILE A 62 11.97 -14.30 22.16
CA ILE A 62 10.66 -13.73 21.84
C ILE A 62 10.56 -12.35 22.47
N TYR A 63 10.14 -11.38 21.67
CA TYR A 63 9.90 -10.01 22.14
C TYR A 63 8.60 -9.47 21.58
N LEU A 64 8.05 -8.41 22.17
CA LEU A 64 6.84 -7.77 21.70
C LEU A 64 7.17 -6.57 20.81
N GLY A 65 6.62 -6.57 19.60
CA GLY A 65 6.63 -5.40 18.73
C GLY A 65 5.28 -4.71 18.81
N ARG A 66 5.26 -3.40 18.59
CA ARG A 66 4.02 -2.62 18.53
C ARG A 66 3.87 -2.00 17.17
N VAL A 67 2.67 -2.14 16.60
CA VAL A 67 2.28 -1.46 15.37
C VAL A 67 1.04 -0.60 15.67
N THR A 68 1.09 0.65 15.23
CA THR A 68 -0.04 1.57 15.37
C THR A 68 -0.63 1.85 13.99
N GLY A 69 -1.92 1.67 13.86
CA GLY A 69 -2.63 1.85 12.60
C GLY A 69 -3.93 1.05 12.58
N LYS A 70 -4.22 0.41 11.46
CA LYS A 70 -5.41 -0.41 11.28
C LYS A 70 -5.04 -1.76 10.69
N ARG A 71 -5.67 -2.82 11.20
CA ARG A 71 -5.63 -4.12 10.54
C ARG A 71 -6.60 -4.07 9.36
N ILE A 72 -6.09 -4.21 8.15
CA ILE A 72 -6.87 -4.06 6.93
C ILE A 72 -7.26 -5.40 6.30
N ALA A 73 -6.58 -6.49 6.66
CA ALA A 73 -6.90 -7.81 6.16
C ALA A 73 -6.31 -8.89 7.05
N GLU A 74 -6.88 -10.09 6.97
CA GLU A 74 -6.40 -11.28 7.64
C GLU A 74 -6.31 -12.44 6.64
N GLY A 75 -5.16 -13.07 6.56
CA GLY A 75 -4.99 -14.33 5.86
C GLY A 75 -5.01 -15.49 6.85
N ARG A 76 -4.69 -16.68 6.36
CA ARG A 76 -4.73 -17.91 7.19
C ARG A 76 -3.72 -17.87 8.34
N HIS A 77 -2.53 -17.32 8.10
CA HIS A 77 -1.45 -17.21 9.09
C HIS A 77 -0.82 -15.82 9.10
N VAL A 78 -1.45 -14.86 8.41
CA VAL A 78 -0.92 -13.52 8.28
C VAL A 78 -1.96 -12.49 8.65
N GLU A 79 -1.49 -11.37 9.15
CA GLU A 79 -2.29 -10.17 9.37
C GLU A 79 -1.65 -9.02 8.61
N VAL A 80 -2.46 -8.18 7.99
CA VAL A 80 -2.00 -7.04 7.21
C VAL A 80 -2.44 -5.76 7.88
N PHE A 81 -1.49 -4.86 8.10
CA PHE A 81 -1.73 -3.59 8.77
C PHE A 81 -1.38 -2.42 7.86
N LEU A 82 -2.21 -1.38 7.90
CA LEU A 82 -1.82 -0.06 7.43
C LEU A 82 -1.35 0.72 8.64
N THR A 83 -0.08 1.10 8.65
CA THR A 83 0.51 1.82 9.78
C THR A 83 0.12 3.30 9.75
N ASP A 84 0.25 3.98 10.89
CA ASP A 84 -0.08 5.39 11.01
C ASP A 84 0.84 6.31 10.18
N ASP A 85 2.02 5.81 9.79
CA ASP A 85 2.93 6.48 8.85
C ASP A 85 2.75 6.02 7.39
N GLU A 86 1.57 5.44 7.08
CA GLU A 86 1.14 5.06 5.73
C GLU A 86 1.98 3.95 5.08
N ARG A 87 2.54 3.05 5.87
CA ARG A 87 3.21 1.85 5.37
C ARG A 87 2.29 0.65 5.48
N VAL A 88 2.52 -0.34 4.63
CA VAL A 88 1.80 -1.62 4.70
C VAL A 88 2.74 -2.66 5.28
N LEU A 89 2.31 -3.26 6.38
CA LEU A 89 3.08 -4.23 7.14
C LEU A 89 2.33 -5.56 7.15
N VAL A 90 3.04 -6.65 6.86
CA VAL A 90 2.52 -8.00 6.96
C VAL A 90 3.19 -8.70 8.13
N TYR A 91 2.38 -9.29 9.00
CA TYR A 91 2.83 -10.09 10.13
C TYR A 91 2.49 -11.55 9.86
N ASP A 92 3.49 -12.42 9.96
CA ASP A 92 3.32 -13.88 9.86
C ASP A 92 3.42 -14.49 11.25
N GLU A 93 2.29 -14.97 11.78
CA GLU A 93 2.23 -15.52 13.14
C GLU A 93 2.99 -16.84 13.29
N ARG A 94 3.14 -17.62 12.22
CA ARG A 94 3.88 -18.90 12.28
C ARG A 94 5.37 -18.68 12.40
N ARG A 95 5.89 -17.62 11.78
CA ARG A 95 7.31 -17.26 11.82
C ARG A 95 7.62 -16.25 12.92
N SER A 96 6.60 -15.68 13.54
CA SER A 96 6.74 -14.58 14.48
C SER A 96 7.63 -13.47 13.92
N ASP A 97 7.35 -13.10 12.68
CA ASP A 97 8.14 -12.13 11.92
C ASP A 97 7.23 -11.21 11.11
N TYR A 98 7.78 -10.10 10.68
CA TYR A 98 7.04 -9.12 9.88
C TYR A 98 7.92 -8.57 8.77
N TRP A 99 7.27 -8.02 7.75
CA TRP A 99 7.96 -7.27 6.70
C TRP A 99 7.07 -6.14 6.19
N VAL A 100 7.71 -5.12 5.62
CA VAL A 100 7.01 -3.98 5.02
C VAL A 100 6.93 -4.22 3.51
N ILE A 101 5.74 -3.97 2.95
CA ILE A 101 5.48 -4.19 1.53
C ILE A 101 5.53 -2.85 0.79
N GLU A 102 6.17 -2.84 -0.38
CA GLU A 102 6.22 -1.67 -1.24
C GLU A 102 5.14 -1.70 -2.33
N ASP A 103 4.80 -2.88 -2.83
CA ASP A 103 3.77 -3.08 -3.85
C ASP A 103 2.67 -4.00 -3.33
N PRO A 104 1.65 -3.44 -2.62
CA PRO A 104 0.60 -4.26 -2.03
C PRO A 104 -0.23 -5.05 -3.05
N ALA A 105 -0.49 -4.46 -4.23
CA ALA A 105 -1.28 -5.12 -5.25
C ALA A 105 -0.63 -6.41 -5.75
N GLU A 106 0.69 -6.45 -5.81
CA GLU A 106 1.43 -7.64 -6.24
C GLU A 106 1.71 -8.58 -5.07
N GLU A 107 2.22 -8.04 -3.96
CA GLU A 107 2.73 -8.84 -2.84
C GLU A 107 1.64 -9.46 -1.98
N LEU A 108 0.46 -8.84 -1.87
CA LEU A 108 -0.65 -9.40 -1.08
C LEU A 108 -1.44 -10.48 -1.81
N ARG A 109 -1.28 -10.60 -3.12
CA ARG A 109 -2.04 -11.57 -3.91
C ARG A 109 -1.83 -13.01 -3.45
N ASP A 110 -0.61 -13.37 -3.06
CA ASP A 110 -0.26 -14.71 -2.64
C ASP A 110 -0.51 -14.97 -1.15
N CYS A 111 -0.72 -13.93 -0.36
CA CYS A 111 -0.89 -14.02 1.09
C CYS A 111 -2.35 -14.11 1.53
N LEU A 112 -3.27 -13.63 0.71
CA LEU A 112 -4.68 -13.43 1.07
C LEU A 112 -5.58 -14.16 0.07
N ASP A 113 -6.76 -14.58 0.54
CA ASP A 113 -7.82 -15.02 -0.37
C ASP A 113 -8.40 -13.83 -1.12
N ASP A 114 -9.26 -14.10 -2.12
CA ASP A 114 -9.79 -13.07 -3.00
C ASP A 114 -10.55 -11.98 -2.25
N ASP A 115 -11.36 -12.35 -1.27
CA ASP A 115 -12.16 -11.41 -0.48
C ASP A 115 -11.29 -10.51 0.39
N GLU A 116 -10.33 -11.09 1.10
CA GLU A 116 -9.42 -10.34 1.94
C GLU A 116 -8.46 -9.47 1.11
N TYR A 117 -8.02 -9.98 -0.04
CA TYR A 117 -7.21 -9.19 -0.98
C TYR A 117 -7.96 -7.96 -1.46
N ALA A 118 -9.21 -8.12 -1.92
CA ALA A 118 -10.04 -7.01 -2.35
C ALA A 118 -10.26 -6.00 -1.22
N ARG A 119 -10.50 -6.49 0.00
CA ARG A 119 -10.69 -5.66 1.20
C ARG A 119 -9.44 -4.83 1.51
N ALA A 120 -8.26 -5.45 1.44
CA ALA A 120 -7.00 -4.76 1.70
C ALA A 120 -6.76 -3.65 0.67
N LEU A 121 -6.95 -3.94 -0.62
CA LEU A 121 -6.77 -2.96 -1.68
C LEU A 121 -7.76 -1.80 -1.55
N ALA A 122 -9.00 -2.08 -1.19
CA ALA A 122 -10.00 -1.04 -0.96
C ALA A 122 -9.60 -0.11 0.20
N ALA A 123 -9.11 -0.68 1.30
CA ALA A 123 -8.64 0.09 2.45
C ALA A 123 -7.44 0.98 2.12
N LEU A 124 -6.62 0.57 1.17
CA LEU A 124 -5.45 1.31 0.71
C LEU A 124 -5.77 2.32 -0.40
N GLY A 125 -7.00 2.37 -0.86
CA GLY A 125 -7.40 3.22 -1.97
C GLY A 125 -6.88 2.75 -3.32
N LEU A 126 -6.51 1.47 -3.42
CA LEU A 126 -6.10 0.86 -4.68
C LEU A 126 -7.32 0.26 -5.37
N THR A 127 -7.54 0.63 -6.62
CA THR A 127 -8.69 0.17 -7.38
C THR A 127 -8.38 -1.19 -8.00
N VAL A 128 -9.27 -2.16 -7.75
CA VAL A 128 -9.22 -3.44 -8.45
C VAL A 128 -10.00 -3.28 -9.74
N VAL A 129 -9.35 -3.46 -10.89
CA VAL A 129 -10.02 -3.46 -12.19
C VAL A 129 -10.51 -4.88 -12.43
N VAL A 130 -11.83 -5.03 -12.55
CA VAL A 130 -12.45 -6.31 -12.88
C VAL A 130 -12.94 -6.22 -14.31
N ASP A 131 -12.41 -7.08 -15.18
CA ASP A 131 -12.90 -7.23 -16.54
C ASP A 131 -14.16 -8.07 -16.51
N LEU A 132 -15.26 -7.43 -16.86
CA LEU A 132 -16.57 -8.10 -16.91
C LEU A 132 -16.85 -8.66 -18.29
#